data_6a00abd54d60cc70f86b73d97b932635
#
_entry.id   6a00abd54d60cc70f86b73d97b932635
#
_cell.length_a   1.000
_cell.length_b   1.000
_cell.length_c   1.000
_cell.angle_alpha   90.00
_cell.angle_beta   90.00
_cell.angle_gamma   90.00
#
_symmetry.space_group_name_H-M   'P 1'
#
loop_
_entity.id
_entity.type
_entity.pdbx_description
1 polymer ?
#
loop_
_entity_poly.entity_id
_entity_poly.type
_entity_poly.pdbx_seq_one_letter_code
_entity_poly.pdbx_strand_id
1 'polypeptide(L)'
;MAIDIGISEEDRKSIVDGLSHLLSDTYVLYLKTHNFHWNVSGPMFRTLHLMFEEQYNELALAVDSIAERIRALGFPAPGTYSTYARLSTIKEEEGVPSAEDMIKSLVQGQEAVVRTARSIFPLLDKVSDEPTADLLTQRMQVHEKTAWMLRSMLESR
;
A
#
# COMPACT_ATOMS: atom_id res chain seq x y z
N MET A 1 25.82 4.23 16.21
CA MET A 1 26.45 2.96 15.85
C MET A 1 26.17 2.68 14.39
N ALA A 2 27.18 2.30 13.62
CA ALA A 2 27.03 2.00 12.19
C ALA A 2 26.23 0.70 11.98
N ILE A 3 25.46 0.65 10.90
CA ILE A 3 24.73 -0.56 10.50
C ILE A 3 25.62 -1.40 9.60
N ASP A 4 25.78 -2.66 9.96
CA ASP A 4 26.58 -3.63 9.21
C ASP A 4 25.75 -4.92 9.00
N ILE A 5 24.97 -4.92 7.92
CA ILE A 5 24.09 -6.04 7.53
C ILE A 5 24.46 -6.62 6.18
N GLY A 6 25.65 -6.32 5.67
CA GLY A 6 26.12 -6.85 4.38
C GLY A 6 25.57 -6.11 3.16
N ILE A 7 24.93 -4.96 3.33
CA ILE A 7 24.39 -4.10 2.26
C ILE A 7 25.00 -2.70 2.42
N SER A 8 25.55 -2.13 1.36
CA SER A 8 26.14 -0.80 1.38
C SER A 8 25.11 0.27 1.75
N GLU A 9 25.55 1.40 2.29
CA GLU A 9 24.68 2.52 2.60
C GLU A 9 23.96 3.05 1.35
N GLU A 10 24.66 3.12 0.24
CA GLU A 10 24.09 3.54 -1.05
C GLU A 10 22.96 2.62 -1.52
N ASP A 11 23.17 1.30 -1.45
CA ASP A 11 22.14 0.33 -1.84
C ASP A 11 20.96 0.35 -0.85
N ARG A 12 21.23 0.48 0.46
CA ARG A 12 20.17 0.63 1.47
C ARG A 12 19.34 1.89 1.21
N LYS A 13 19.99 3.00 0.84
CA LYS A 13 19.29 4.26 0.52
C LYS A 13 18.38 4.11 -0.70
N SER A 14 18.85 3.43 -1.74
CA SER A 14 18.06 3.18 -2.95
C SER A 14 16.82 2.32 -2.64
N ILE A 15 16.97 1.31 -1.81
CA ILE A 15 15.86 0.45 -1.36
C ILE A 15 14.86 1.28 -0.53
N VAL A 16 15.34 2.10 0.39
CA VAL A 16 14.51 2.98 1.21
C VAL A 16 13.73 4.00 0.37
N ASP A 17 14.31 4.53 -0.69
CA ASP A 17 13.58 5.42 -1.60
C ASP A 17 12.40 4.68 -2.26
N GLY A 18 12.60 3.44 -2.70
CA GLY A 18 11.52 2.60 -3.20
C GLY A 18 10.46 2.28 -2.15
N LEU A 19 10.87 1.89 -0.95
CA LEU A 19 9.96 1.62 0.17
C LEU A 19 9.18 2.87 0.61
N SER A 20 9.77 4.05 0.48
CA SER A 20 9.08 5.31 0.79
C SER A 20 7.93 5.60 -0.18
N HIS A 21 8.08 5.26 -1.45
CA HIS A 21 6.98 5.29 -2.42
C HIS A 21 5.90 4.26 -2.07
N LEU A 22 6.29 3.05 -1.71
CA LEU A 22 5.36 1.99 -1.29
C LEU A 22 4.60 2.37 -0.02
N LEU A 23 5.28 2.93 0.97
CA LEU A 23 4.67 3.43 2.20
C LEU A 23 3.64 4.51 1.90
N SER A 24 3.99 5.44 1.01
CA SER A 24 3.11 6.53 0.61
C SER A 24 1.85 6.02 -0.11
N ASP A 25 2.00 5.11 -1.06
CA ASP A 25 0.87 4.45 -1.72
C ASP A 25 -0.03 3.71 -0.73
N THR A 26 0.58 2.98 0.19
CA THR A 26 -0.16 2.21 1.20
C THR A 26 -0.95 3.12 2.14
N TYR A 27 -0.35 4.23 2.56
CA TYR A 27 -1.02 5.19 3.45
C TYR A 27 -2.16 5.93 2.75
N VAL A 28 -1.96 6.36 1.51
CA VAL A 28 -3.02 7.00 0.72
C VAL A 28 -4.17 6.02 0.46
N LEU A 29 -3.87 4.76 0.15
CA LEU A 29 -4.89 3.73 0.00
C LEU A 29 -5.63 3.45 1.32
N TYR A 30 -4.91 3.44 2.45
CA TYR A 30 -5.50 3.34 3.78
C TYR A 30 -6.54 4.43 4.00
N LEU A 31 -6.19 5.69 3.79
CA LEU A 31 -7.10 6.80 4.00
C LEU A 31 -8.29 6.77 3.04
N LYS A 32 -8.05 6.44 1.77
CA LYS A 32 -9.13 6.28 0.77
C LYS A 32 -10.12 5.19 1.20
N THR A 33 -9.63 4.05 1.64
CA THR A 33 -10.48 2.94 2.11
C THR A 33 -11.27 3.32 3.36
N HIS A 34 -10.64 4.03 4.29
CA HIS A 34 -11.28 4.54 5.51
C HIS A 34 -12.38 5.55 5.18
N ASN A 35 -12.10 6.49 4.27
CA ASN A 35 -13.09 7.42 3.74
C ASN A 35 -14.30 6.67 3.14
N PHE A 36 -14.07 5.68 2.32
CA PHE A 36 -15.14 4.91 1.67
C PHE A 36 -15.91 4.04 2.67
N HIS A 37 -15.25 3.51 3.69
CA HIS A 37 -15.91 2.84 4.80
C HIS A 37 -16.95 3.73 5.48
N TRP A 38 -16.62 5.00 5.73
CA TRP A 38 -17.54 5.96 6.32
C TRP A 38 -18.68 6.38 5.39
N ASN A 39 -18.36 6.62 4.12
CA ASN A 39 -19.24 7.34 3.20
C ASN A 39 -19.99 6.47 2.21
N VAL A 40 -19.74 5.16 2.16
CA VAL A 40 -20.49 4.25 1.30
C VAL A 40 -21.97 4.23 1.68
N SER A 41 -22.84 4.11 0.68
CA SER A 41 -24.30 4.02 0.88
C SER A 41 -24.92 3.11 -0.18
N GLY A 42 -26.20 2.81 0.00
CA GLY A 42 -26.96 2.00 -0.94
C GLY A 42 -27.23 0.58 -0.46
N PRO A 43 -27.76 -0.29 -1.32
CA PRO A 43 -28.23 -1.64 -0.94
C PRO A 43 -27.14 -2.55 -0.35
N MET A 44 -25.88 -2.31 -0.72
CA MET A 44 -24.72 -3.08 -0.24
C MET A 44 -23.97 -2.39 0.90
N PHE A 45 -24.57 -1.38 1.53
CA PHE A 45 -23.90 -0.59 2.56
C PHE A 45 -23.20 -1.46 3.61
N ARG A 46 -23.95 -2.36 4.25
CA ARG A 46 -23.37 -3.17 5.35
C ARG A 46 -22.22 -4.04 4.88
N THR A 47 -22.36 -4.71 3.75
CA THR A 47 -21.33 -5.57 3.19
C THR A 47 -20.06 -4.78 2.87
N LEU A 48 -20.19 -3.65 2.21
CA LEU A 48 -19.05 -2.81 1.82
C LEU A 48 -18.42 -2.09 3.01
N HIS A 49 -19.24 -1.57 3.92
CA HIS A 49 -18.77 -0.93 5.15
C HIS A 49 -17.85 -1.87 5.95
N LEU A 50 -18.27 -3.11 6.16
CA LEU A 50 -17.48 -4.12 6.87
C LEU A 50 -16.27 -4.60 6.07
N MET A 51 -16.42 -4.77 4.76
CA MET A 51 -15.30 -5.14 3.88
C MET A 51 -14.20 -4.08 3.87
N PHE A 52 -14.58 -2.81 3.77
CA PHE A 52 -13.63 -1.72 3.80
C PHE A 52 -12.95 -1.59 5.18
N GLU A 53 -13.67 -1.89 6.26
CA GLU A 53 -13.08 -1.93 7.62
C GLU A 53 -11.97 -2.99 7.72
N GLU A 54 -12.22 -4.19 7.25
CA GLU A 54 -11.20 -5.25 7.21
C GLU A 54 -9.98 -4.79 6.39
N GLN A 55 -10.21 -4.14 5.26
CA GLN A 55 -9.16 -3.68 4.38
C GLN A 55 -8.32 -2.55 5.01
N TYR A 56 -8.93 -1.52 5.61
CA TYR A 56 -8.14 -0.44 6.21
C TYR A 56 -7.39 -0.91 7.46
N ASN A 57 -7.94 -1.81 8.23
CA ASN A 57 -7.23 -2.38 9.38
C ASN A 57 -5.98 -3.17 8.94
N GLU A 58 -6.07 -3.95 7.88
CA GLU A 58 -4.93 -4.65 7.29
C GLU A 58 -3.88 -3.66 6.75
N LEU A 59 -4.32 -2.60 6.08
CA LEU A 59 -3.44 -1.56 5.55
C LEU A 59 -2.71 -0.79 6.66
N ALA A 60 -3.36 -0.54 7.79
CA ALA A 60 -2.73 0.12 8.94
C ALA A 60 -1.54 -0.69 9.49
N LEU A 61 -1.69 -2.02 9.57
CA LEU A 61 -0.59 -2.91 9.99
C LEU A 61 0.52 -2.96 8.92
N ALA A 62 0.15 -2.92 7.65
CA ALA A 62 1.11 -2.88 6.55
C ALA A 62 1.96 -1.60 6.55
N VAL A 63 1.34 -0.46 6.79
CA VAL A 63 2.05 0.84 6.96
C VAL A 63 3.14 0.73 8.02
N ASP A 64 2.79 0.18 9.17
CA ASP A 64 3.74 0.00 10.27
C ASP A 64 4.92 -0.90 9.87
N SER A 65 4.64 -2.05 9.28
CA SER A 65 5.68 -2.99 8.86
C SER A 65 6.62 -2.41 7.81
N ILE A 66 6.11 -1.64 6.84
CA ILE A 66 6.92 -0.99 5.80
C ILE A 66 7.81 0.11 6.41
N ALA A 67 7.23 0.95 7.28
CA ALA A 67 7.95 2.02 7.96
C ALA A 67 9.07 1.47 8.84
N GLU A 68 8.81 0.40 9.59
CA GLU A 68 9.81 -0.25 10.44
C GLU A 68 10.93 -0.91 9.62
N ARG A 69 10.61 -1.45 8.43
CA ARG A 69 11.65 -1.97 7.52
C ARG A 69 12.57 -0.84 7.04
N ILE A 70 12.04 0.34 6.72
CA ILE A 70 12.85 1.52 6.41
C ILE A 70 13.79 1.85 7.58
N ARG A 71 13.28 1.82 8.80
CA ARG A 71 14.08 2.07 10.00
C ARG A 71 15.17 1.03 10.19
N ALA A 72 14.86 -0.24 9.97
CA ALA A 72 15.83 -1.33 10.06
C ALA A 72 16.96 -1.19 9.03
N LEU A 73 16.70 -0.60 7.88
CA LEU A 73 17.70 -0.27 6.85
C LEU A 73 18.54 0.98 7.21
N GLY A 74 18.22 1.68 8.30
CA GLY A 74 19.03 2.75 8.85
C GLY A 74 18.64 4.17 8.47
N PHE A 75 17.45 4.37 7.94
CA PHE A 75 16.95 5.69 7.50
C PHE A 75 15.65 6.06 8.19
N PRO A 76 15.33 7.36 8.30
CA PRO A 76 14.02 7.79 8.78
C PRO A 76 12.90 7.36 7.84
N ALA A 77 11.78 6.91 8.40
CA ALA A 77 10.57 6.67 7.63
C ALA A 77 9.81 7.99 7.41
N PRO A 78 9.33 8.29 6.18
CA PRO A 78 8.48 9.46 5.96
C PRO A 78 7.18 9.33 6.74
N GLY A 79 6.68 10.44 7.31
CA GLY A 79 5.52 10.42 8.18
C GLY A 79 4.68 11.69 8.15
N THR A 80 4.60 12.38 7.01
CA THR A 80 3.75 13.55 6.83
C THR A 80 2.80 13.38 5.66
N TYR A 81 1.61 13.97 5.75
CA TYR A 81 0.63 13.92 4.66
C TYR A 81 1.16 14.52 3.37
N SER A 82 1.88 15.64 3.44
CA SER A 82 2.43 16.29 2.26
C SER A 82 3.47 15.40 1.54
N THR A 83 4.30 14.67 2.27
CA THR A 83 5.24 13.71 1.69
C THR A 83 4.50 12.55 1.04
N TYR A 84 3.50 11.99 1.71
CA TYR A 84 2.71 10.91 1.15
C TYR A 84 1.97 11.32 -0.12
N ALA A 85 1.35 12.50 -0.13
CA ALA A 85 0.67 13.03 -1.31
C ALA A 85 1.64 13.22 -2.50
N ARG A 86 2.86 13.68 -2.22
CA ARG A 86 3.88 13.90 -3.25
C ARG A 86 4.47 12.61 -3.82
N LEU A 87 4.67 11.58 -2.99
CA LEU A 87 5.31 10.33 -3.39
C LEU A 87 4.32 9.28 -3.89
N SER A 88 3.06 9.36 -3.51
CA SER A 88 2.05 8.38 -3.90
C SER A 88 1.71 8.46 -5.38
N THR A 89 1.52 7.29 -6.00
CA THR A 89 0.96 7.15 -7.35
C THR A 89 -0.57 7.09 -7.34
N ILE A 90 -1.18 6.99 -6.15
CA ILE A 90 -2.63 6.90 -5.97
C ILE A 90 -3.18 8.30 -5.77
N LYS A 91 -4.17 8.66 -6.59
CA LYS A 91 -4.86 9.95 -6.46
C LYS A 91 -5.91 9.91 -5.37
N GLU A 92 -5.98 11.00 -4.60
CA GLU A 92 -7.08 11.20 -3.66
C GLU A 92 -8.39 11.40 -4.40
N GLU A 93 -9.48 11.02 -3.73
CA GLU A 93 -10.84 11.18 -4.23
C GLU A 93 -11.52 12.27 -3.42
N GLU A 94 -11.87 13.38 -4.08
CA GLU A 94 -12.69 14.42 -3.47
C GLU A 94 -14.18 14.12 -3.73
N GLY A 95 -15.02 14.43 -2.75
CA GLY A 95 -16.44 14.11 -2.82
C GLY A 95 -16.75 12.66 -2.43
N VAL A 96 -17.97 12.24 -2.72
CA VAL A 96 -18.46 10.90 -2.37
C VAL A 96 -18.89 10.17 -3.65
N PRO A 97 -18.06 9.27 -4.17
CA PRO A 97 -18.42 8.46 -5.34
C PRO A 97 -19.58 7.49 -5.02
N SER A 98 -20.18 6.92 -6.06
CA SER A 98 -21.11 5.80 -5.89
C SER A 98 -20.39 4.58 -5.31
N ALA A 99 -21.15 3.66 -4.70
CA ALA A 99 -20.57 2.42 -4.17
C ALA A 99 -19.78 1.64 -5.24
N GLU A 100 -20.31 1.57 -6.46
CA GLU A 100 -19.63 0.92 -7.58
C GLU A 100 -18.31 1.62 -7.95
N ASP A 101 -18.31 2.94 -8.01
CA ASP A 101 -17.11 3.71 -8.31
C ASP A 101 -16.08 3.65 -7.17
N MET A 102 -16.53 3.56 -5.92
CA MET A 102 -15.64 3.28 -4.79
C MET A 102 -14.91 1.93 -4.96
N ILE A 103 -15.63 0.89 -5.34
CA ILE A 103 -15.03 -0.44 -5.58
C ILE A 103 -14.00 -0.35 -6.71
N LYS A 104 -14.35 0.29 -7.84
CA LYS A 104 -13.42 0.49 -8.97
C LYS A 104 -12.16 1.26 -8.56
N SER A 105 -12.33 2.33 -7.80
CA SER A 105 -11.23 3.14 -7.28
C SER A 105 -10.31 2.34 -6.37
N LEU A 106 -10.86 1.49 -5.49
CA LEU A 106 -10.07 0.64 -4.62
C LEU A 106 -9.35 -0.48 -5.38
N VAL A 107 -9.96 -1.07 -6.42
CA VAL A 107 -9.25 -2.02 -7.31
C VAL A 107 -8.02 -1.36 -7.91
N GLN A 108 -8.17 -0.17 -8.46
CA GLN A 108 -7.06 0.58 -9.05
C GLN A 108 -5.98 0.89 -8.02
N GLY A 109 -6.36 1.25 -6.80
CA GLY A 109 -5.45 1.52 -5.70
C GLY A 109 -4.66 0.27 -5.28
N GLN A 110 -5.31 -0.87 -5.13
CA GLN A 110 -4.66 -2.15 -4.81
C GLN A 110 -3.64 -2.53 -5.89
N GLU A 111 -4.02 -2.40 -7.15
CA GLU A 111 -3.12 -2.70 -8.27
C GLU A 111 -1.95 -1.71 -8.38
N ALA A 112 -2.16 -0.44 -8.02
CA ALA A 112 -1.08 0.55 -7.97
C ALA A 112 -0.03 0.18 -6.92
N VAL A 113 -0.45 -0.24 -5.74
CA VAL A 113 0.47 -0.72 -4.69
C VAL A 113 1.28 -1.93 -5.18
N VAL A 114 0.64 -2.87 -5.86
CA VAL A 114 1.34 -4.04 -6.45
C VAL A 114 2.41 -3.60 -7.45
N ARG A 115 2.08 -2.68 -8.34
CA ARG A 115 3.06 -2.17 -9.32
C ARG A 115 4.23 -1.47 -8.65
N THR A 116 3.98 -0.64 -7.65
CA THR A 116 5.03 0.04 -6.88
C THR A 116 5.93 -0.98 -6.17
N ALA A 117 5.36 -1.97 -5.49
CA ALA A 117 6.12 -3.03 -4.83
C ALA A 117 6.99 -3.80 -5.83
N ARG A 118 6.41 -4.19 -6.96
CA ARG A 118 7.13 -4.96 -7.99
C ARG A 118 8.31 -4.19 -8.58
N SER A 119 8.21 -2.87 -8.69
CA SER A 119 9.28 -2.02 -9.22
C SER A 119 10.54 -1.98 -8.34
N ILE A 120 10.44 -2.38 -7.07
CA ILE A 120 11.56 -2.35 -6.12
C ILE A 120 12.43 -3.60 -6.25
N PHE A 121 11.92 -4.72 -6.73
CA PHE A 121 12.62 -6.01 -6.75
C PHE A 121 14.00 -5.98 -7.43
N PRO A 122 14.22 -5.27 -8.54
CA PRO A 122 15.56 -5.20 -9.12
C PRO A 122 16.64 -4.68 -8.15
N LEU A 123 16.28 -3.75 -7.26
CA LEU A 123 17.19 -3.23 -6.23
C LEU A 123 17.49 -4.28 -5.17
N LEU A 124 16.51 -5.11 -4.82
CA LEU A 124 16.65 -6.16 -3.81
C LEU A 124 17.49 -7.31 -4.35
N ASP A 125 17.25 -7.71 -5.59
CA ASP A 125 17.97 -8.79 -6.26
C ASP A 125 19.46 -8.49 -6.37
N LYS A 126 19.81 -7.23 -6.64
CA LYS A 126 21.20 -6.77 -6.75
C LYS A 126 22.03 -7.09 -5.49
N VAL A 127 21.42 -7.02 -4.31
CA VAL A 127 22.11 -7.14 -3.02
C VAL A 127 21.60 -8.30 -2.18
N SER A 128 20.72 -9.12 -2.71
CA SER A 128 20.07 -10.23 -2.01
C SER A 128 19.37 -9.81 -0.71
N ASP A 129 18.65 -8.67 -0.75
CA ASP A 129 17.85 -8.22 0.39
C ASP A 129 16.56 -9.06 0.50
N GLU A 130 16.73 -10.30 0.93
CA GLU A 130 15.62 -11.25 1.09
C GLU A 130 14.58 -10.81 2.13
N PRO A 131 14.95 -10.20 3.27
CA PRO A 131 13.92 -9.72 4.20
C PRO A 131 12.98 -8.66 3.61
N THR A 132 13.51 -7.73 2.81
CA THR A 132 12.64 -6.77 2.10
C THR A 132 11.85 -7.48 0.99
N ALA A 133 12.47 -8.37 0.23
CA ALA A 133 11.78 -9.15 -0.79
C ALA A 133 10.61 -9.96 -0.22
N ASP A 134 10.79 -10.60 0.93
CA ASP A 134 9.73 -11.35 1.61
C ASP A 134 8.56 -10.44 2.02
N LEU A 135 8.86 -9.28 2.61
CA LEU A 135 7.84 -8.30 2.95
C LEU A 135 7.03 -7.88 1.71
N LEU A 136 7.71 -7.56 0.60
CA LEU A 136 7.04 -7.14 -0.62
C LEU A 136 6.24 -8.28 -1.27
N THR A 137 6.73 -9.50 -1.21
CA THR A 137 6.02 -10.70 -1.68
C THR A 137 4.71 -10.88 -0.93
N GLN A 138 4.73 -10.77 0.38
CA GLN A 138 3.53 -10.86 1.22
C GLN A 138 2.56 -9.71 0.89
N ARG A 139 3.07 -8.48 0.74
CA ARG A 139 2.22 -7.33 0.39
C ARG A 139 1.55 -7.52 -0.96
N MET A 140 2.27 -7.92 -1.98
CA MET A 140 1.68 -8.16 -3.31
C MET A 140 0.60 -9.23 -3.27
N GLN A 141 0.83 -10.32 -2.55
CA GLN A 141 -0.14 -11.40 -2.39
C GLN A 141 -1.46 -10.89 -1.78
N VAL A 142 -1.37 -10.11 -0.71
CA VAL A 142 -2.56 -9.53 -0.05
C VAL A 142 -3.29 -8.57 -0.98
N HIS A 143 -2.59 -7.66 -1.64
CA HIS A 143 -3.19 -6.66 -2.53
C HIS A 143 -3.83 -7.30 -3.77
N GLU A 144 -3.18 -8.28 -4.38
CA GLU A 144 -3.73 -9.01 -5.54
C GLU A 144 -5.02 -9.76 -5.16
N LYS A 145 -5.03 -10.42 -4.00
CA LYS A 145 -6.23 -11.08 -3.47
C LYS A 145 -7.36 -10.10 -3.20
N THR A 146 -7.05 -8.98 -2.55
CA THR A 146 -8.03 -7.93 -2.25
C THR A 146 -8.62 -7.34 -3.54
N ALA A 147 -7.78 -7.07 -4.53
CA ALA A 147 -8.23 -6.59 -5.83
C ALA A 147 -9.16 -7.58 -6.53
N TRP A 148 -8.82 -8.89 -6.48
CA TRP A 148 -9.70 -9.93 -7.00
C TRP A 148 -11.08 -9.94 -6.32
N MET A 149 -11.10 -9.89 -5.00
CA MET A 149 -12.37 -9.89 -4.24
C MET A 149 -13.22 -8.67 -4.58
N LEU A 150 -12.61 -7.49 -4.70
CA LEU A 150 -13.29 -6.26 -5.09
C LEU A 150 -13.85 -6.35 -6.52
N ARG A 151 -13.06 -6.82 -7.49
CA ARG A 151 -13.52 -6.99 -8.89
C ARG A 151 -14.71 -7.93 -8.98
N SER A 152 -14.70 -8.99 -8.17
CA SER A 152 -15.79 -9.98 -8.16
C SER A 152 -17.15 -9.37 -7.76
N MET A 153 -17.15 -8.23 -7.07
CA MET A 153 -18.37 -7.51 -6.72
C MET A 153 -18.92 -6.64 -7.87
N LEU A 154 -18.11 -6.41 -8.91
CA LEU A 154 -18.50 -5.62 -10.08
C LEU A 154 -19.08 -6.49 -11.21
N GLU A 155 -18.96 -7.81 -11.11
CA GLU A 155 -19.46 -8.72 -12.13
C GLU A 155 -21.00 -8.76 -12.12
N SER A 156 -21.59 -8.41 -13.26
CA SER A 156 -23.02 -8.61 -13.52
C SER A 156 -23.28 -10.08 -13.82
N ARG A 157 -24.24 -10.67 -13.14
CA ARG A 157 -24.75 -12.02 -13.48
C ARG A 157 -25.69 -11.94 -14.66
#